data_7fd6e778023f48c28b3b24721ba1acf0
#
_entry.id   7fd6e778023f48c28b3b24721ba1acf0
#
_cell.length_a   1.000
_cell.length_b   1.000
_cell.length_c   1.000
_cell.angle_alpha   90.00
_cell.angle_beta   90.00
_cell.angle_gamma   90.00
#
_symmetry.space_group_name_H-M   'P 1'
#
loop_
_entity.id
_entity.type
_entity.pdbx_description
1 polymer ?
#
loop_
_entity_poly.entity_id
_entity_poly.type
_entity_poly.pdbx_seq_one_letter_code
_entity_poly.pdbx_strand_id
1 'polypeptide(L)'
;MYQFIPESINKIEDIGTDARLVTHGDKVVHVTMAEKLLILQLSKLSNFIPDGGIWLNAQRPEWNDANNALVGYGVSMVTLYYLNRHILFINKVLSDVNSVEVEISSEVVLWFKAIRGIFENYSSYIDLSLIHISEPTR
;
A
#
# COMPACT_ATOMS: atom_id res chain seq x y z
N MET A 1 4.84 13.55 -12.03
CA MET A 1 5.85 13.43 -13.10
C MET A 1 7.02 12.67 -12.54
N TYR A 2 7.23 11.40 -12.93
CA TYR A 2 8.41 10.64 -12.50
C TYR A 2 9.61 11.26 -13.19
N GLN A 3 10.49 11.90 -12.44
CA GLN A 3 11.81 12.26 -12.96
C GLN A 3 12.60 10.97 -13.11
N PHE A 4 12.88 10.61 -14.35
CA PHE A 4 13.88 9.60 -14.64
C PHE A 4 15.22 10.10 -14.08
N ILE A 5 15.76 9.39 -13.10
CA ILE A 5 17.06 9.70 -12.53
C ILE A 5 18.09 9.23 -13.57
N PRO A 6 18.93 10.13 -14.13
CA PRO A 6 19.89 9.77 -15.18
C PRO A 6 20.84 8.62 -14.80
N GLU A 7 21.20 8.54 -13.52
CA GLU A 7 22.02 7.45 -12.97
C GLU A 7 21.37 6.07 -13.12
N SER A 8 20.05 5.99 -13.05
CA SER A 8 19.33 4.73 -13.23
C SER A 8 19.35 4.25 -14.68
N ILE A 9 19.39 5.17 -15.63
CA ILE A 9 19.45 4.85 -17.07
C ILE A 9 20.84 4.26 -17.37
N ASN A 10 21.89 4.92 -16.98
CA ASN A 10 23.27 4.45 -17.18
C ASN A 10 23.47 3.07 -16.54
N LYS A 11 22.93 2.88 -15.33
CA LYS A 11 22.99 1.59 -14.64
C LYS A 11 22.23 0.47 -15.35
N ILE A 12 21.12 0.79 -16.02
CA ILE A 12 20.35 -0.17 -16.85
C ILE A 12 21.12 -0.55 -18.11
N GLU A 13 21.84 0.39 -18.71
CA GLU A 13 22.69 0.14 -19.88
C GLU A 13 23.87 -0.78 -19.53
N ASP A 14 24.47 -0.62 -18.35
CA ASP A 14 25.62 -1.39 -17.89
C ASP A 14 25.25 -2.80 -17.39
N ILE A 15 24.17 -2.93 -16.64
CA ILE A 15 23.81 -4.16 -15.89
C ILE A 15 22.57 -4.85 -16.47
N GLY A 16 21.83 -4.17 -17.35
CA GLY A 16 20.58 -4.68 -17.93
C GLY A 16 19.39 -4.53 -16.99
N THR A 17 18.42 -5.44 -17.10
CA THR A 17 17.14 -5.36 -16.38
C THR A 17 17.29 -5.45 -14.86
N ASP A 18 18.36 -6.04 -14.35
CA ASP A 18 18.63 -6.19 -12.93
C ASP A 18 18.95 -4.86 -12.25
N ALA A 19 19.36 -3.84 -13.01
CA ALA A 19 19.52 -2.47 -12.52
C ALA A 19 18.21 -1.84 -11.99
N ARG A 20 17.06 -2.42 -12.27
CA ARG A 20 15.75 -2.01 -11.70
C ARG A 20 15.51 -2.54 -10.30
N LEU A 21 16.32 -3.48 -9.84
CA LEU A 21 16.24 -4.02 -8.49
C LEU A 21 16.91 -3.06 -7.51
N VAL A 22 16.39 -3.02 -6.28
CA VAL A 22 17.05 -2.27 -5.19
C VAL A 22 18.34 -2.97 -4.84
N THR A 23 19.45 -2.25 -4.92
CA THR A 23 20.79 -2.79 -4.64
C THR A 23 21.47 -2.01 -3.53
N HIS A 24 22.27 -2.70 -2.73
CA HIS A 24 23.24 -2.12 -1.82
C HIS A 24 24.65 -2.53 -2.27
N GLY A 25 25.40 -1.59 -2.84
CA GLY A 25 26.60 -1.92 -3.63
C GLY A 25 26.22 -2.77 -4.83
N ASP A 26 26.92 -3.87 -5.06
CA ASP A 26 26.69 -4.79 -6.18
C ASP A 26 25.71 -5.92 -5.86
N LYS A 27 25.12 -5.93 -4.65
CA LYS A 27 24.21 -6.99 -4.22
C LYS A 27 22.76 -6.52 -4.25
N VAL A 28 21.87 -7.36 -4.79
CA VAL A 28 20.43 -7.14 -4.74
C VAL A 28 19.95 -7.26 -3.29
N VAL A 29 19.15 -6.30 -2.85
CA VAL A 29 18.50 -6.33 -1.54
C VAL A 29 17.34 -7.33 -1.59
N HIS A 30 17.44 -8.37 -0.78
CA HIS A 30 16.35 -9.32 -0.57
C HIS A 30 15.59 -8.95 0.70
N VAL A 31 14.28 -9.01 0.62
CA VAL A 31 13.38 -8.76 1.76
C VAL A 31 12.53 -10.02 2.03
N THR A 32 12.02 -10.12 3.24
CA THR A 32 11.15 -11.23 3.62
C THR A 32 9.78 -11.14 2.90
N MET A 33 9.09 -12.28 2.78
CA MET A 33 7.73 -12.29 2.23
C MET A 33 6.78 -11.44 3.09
N ALA A 34 6.96 -11.47 4.41
CA ALA A 34 6.16 -10.65 5.34
C ALA A 34 6.33 -9.15 5.05
N GLU A 35 7.56 -8.70 4.80
CA GLU A 35 7.83 -7.31 4.42
C GLU A 35 7.14 -6.94 3.10
N LYS A 36 7.23 -7.81 2.08
CA LYS A 36 6.54 -7.56 0.79
C LYS A 36 5.04 -7.42 0.96
N LEU A 37 4.42 -8.29 1.75
CA LEU A 37 2.98 -8.23 2.02
C LEU A 37 2.61 -6.97 2.79
N LEU A 38 3.42 -6.57 3.77
CA LEU A 38 3.22 -5.35 4.54
C LEU A 38 3.32 -4.08 3.68
N ILE A 39 4.31 -4.00 2.79
CA ILE A 39 4.48 -2.88 1.86
C ILE A 39 3.24 -2.70 0.98
N LEU A 40 2.67 -3.78 0.47
CA LEU A 40 1.43 -3.72 -0.32
C LEU A 40 0.27 -3.12 0.47
N GLN A 41 0.11 -3.50 1.73
CA GLN A 41 -0.92 -2.95 2.62
C GLN A 41 -0.67 -1.47 2.91
N LEU A 42 0.54 -1.11 3.33
CA LEU A 42 0.90 0.26 3.67
C LEU A 42 0.76 1.20 2.49
N SER A 43 1.14 0.76 1.27
CA SER A 43 0.98 1.56 0.06
C SER A 43 -0.48 1.90 -0.25
N LYS A 44 -1.42 1.01 0.06
CA LYS A 44 -2.85 1.27 -0.12
C LYS A 44 -3.43 2.06 1.05
N LEU A 45 -3.06 1.74 2.29
CA LEU A 45 -3.50 2.48 3.48
C LEU A 45 -3.05 3.95 3.46
N SER A 46 -1.89 4.25 2.89
CA SER A 46 -1.42 5.64 2.70
C SER A 46 -2.31 6.48 1.76
N ASN A 47 -3.16 5.83 0.99
CA ASN A 47 -4.11 6.46 0.08
C ASN A 47 -5.57 6.26 0.52
N PHE A 48 -5.78 5.88 1.76
CA PHE A 48 -7.12 5.70 2.32
C PHE A 48 -7.78 7.04 2.59
N ILE A 49 -9.01 7.19 2.10
CA ILE A 49 -9.89 8.33 2.36
C ILE A 49 -11.08 7.82 3.16
N PRO A 50 -11.27 8.28 4.40
CA PRO A 50 -12.46 7.95 5.19
C PRO A 50 -13.73 8.25 4.39
N ASP A 51 -14.73 7.40 4.51
CA ASP A 51 -16.02 7.46 3.77
C ASP A 51 -15.92 7.38 2.24
N GLY A 52 -14.72 7.32 1.70
CA GLY A 52 -14.47 7.33 0.26
C GLY A 52 -13.93 6.00 -0.29
N GLY A 53 -12.87 5.48 0.29
CA GLY A 53 -12.16 4.30 -0.21
C GLY A 53 -10.67 4.54 -0.39
N ILE A 54 -10.08 3.91 -1.39
CA ILE A 54 -8.66 4.09 -1.70
C ILE A 54 -8.51 5.05 -2.88
N TRP A 55 -7.76 6.14 -2.67
CA TRP A 55 -7.42 7.07 -3.74
C TRP A 55 -6.57 6.39 -4.79
N LEU A 56 -7.01 6.48 -6.04
CA LEU A 56 -6.28 5.99 -7.19
C LEU A 56 -5.40 7.12 -7.73
N ASN A 57 -4.11 6.93 -7.66
CA ASN A 57 -3.11 7.83 -8.25
C ASN A 57 -2.40 7.12 -9.40
N ALA A 58 -3.18 6.58 -10.33
CA ALA A 58 -2.66 5.88 -11.49
C ALA A 58 -2.49 6.87 -12.65
N GLN A 59 -1.28 6.95 -13.20
CA GLN A 59 -1.00 7.76 -14.38
C GLN A 59 -1.52 7.14 -15.69
N ARG A 60 -1.92 5.86 -15.64
CA ARG A 60 -2.47 5.13 -16.78
C ARG A 60 -3.82 4.57 -16.40
N PRO A 61 -4.80 4.60 -17.29
CA PRO A 61 -6.04 3.89 -17.08
C PRO A 61 -5.70 2.41 -16.88
N GLU A 62 -5.95 1.93 -15.68
CA GLU A 62 -5.90 0.51 -15.41
C GLU A 62 -7.16 -0.15 -15.93
N TRP A 63 -7.15 -1.45 -16.00
CA TRP A 63 -8.06 -2.31 -16.74
C TRP A 63 -9.49 -2.41 -16.17
N ASN A 64 -10.06 -1.29 -15.72
CA ASN A 64 -11.48 -1.26 -15.40
C ASN A 64 -12.13 0.05 -15.86
N ASP A 65 -13.41 0.00 -16.13
CA ASP A 65 -14.18 1.13 -16.67
C ASP A 65 -14.19 2.35 -15.75
N ALA A 66 -14.15 2.14 -14.43
CA ALA A 66 -14.08 3.23 -13.47
C ALA A 66 -12.75 4.00 -13.56
N ASN A 67 -11.63 3.31 -13.74
CA ASN A 67 -10.33 3.95 -13.92
C ASN A 67 -10.26 4.69 -15.26
N ASN A 68 -10.88 4.15 -16.31
CA ASN A 68 -10.97 4.80 -17.60
C ASN A 68 -11.82 6.08 -17.53
N ALA A 69 -12.96 6.02 -16.86
CA ALA A 69 -13.87 7.17 -16.69
C ALA A 69 -13.26 8.29 -15.84
N LEU A 70 -12.48 7.94 -14.81
CA LEU A 70 -11.86 8.89 -13.89
C LEU A 70 -10.45 9.32 -14.33
N VAL A 71 -9.95 8.81 -15.44
CA VAL A 71 -8.59 9.09 -15.97
C VAL A 71 -7.51 8.84 -14.91
N GLY A 72 -7.68 7.81 -14.06
CA GLY A 72 -6.77 7.50 -12.95
C GLY A 72 -6.93 8.38 -11.72
N TYR A 73 -7.88 9.30 -11.69
CA TYR A 73 -8.19 10.13 -10.53
C TYR A 73 -9.54 9.73 -9.94
N GLY A 74 -9.55 9.36 -8.68
CA GLY A 74 -10.77 9.00 -7.99
C GLY A 74 -10.55 8.01 -6.87
N VAL A 75 -11.63 7.64 -6.21
CA VAL A 75 -11.65 6.75 -5.06
C VAL A 75 -12.21 5.39 -5.45
N SER A 76 -11.54 4.32 -5.07
CA SER A 76 -11.95 2.96 -5.37
C SER A 76 -12.40 2.22 -4.11
N MET A 77 -13.69 1.93 -4.03
CA MET A 77 -14.26 1.04 -3.02
C MET A 77 -13.85 -0.42 -3.24
N VAL A 78 -13.72 -0.83 -4.51
CA VAL A 78 -13.30 -2.20 -4.85
C VAL A 78 -11.90 -2.48 -4.30
N THR A 79 -10.98 -1.53 -4.46
CA THR A 79 -9.63 -1.65 -3.89
C THR A 79 -9.66 -1.72 -2.36
N LEU A 80 -10.54 -0.95 -1.71
CA LEU A 80 -10.72 -1.01 -0.25
C LEU A 80 -11.23 -2.39 0.19
N TYR A 81 -12.22 -2.97 -0.50
CA TYR A 81 -12.71 -4.32 -0.20
C TYR A 81 -11.62 -5.38 -0.34
N TYR A 82 -10.82 -5.33 -1.39
CA TYR A 82 -9.69 -6.26 -1.57
C TYR A 82 -8.62 -6.05 -0.51
N LEU A 83 -8.33 -4.81 -0.13
CA LEU A 83 -7.40 -4.52 0.96
C LEU A 83 -7.88 -5.11 2.28
N ASN A 84 -9.15 -4.92 2.62
CA ASN A 84 -9.74 -5.50 3.82
C ASN A 84 -9.64 -7.04 3.83
N ARG A 85 -10.01 -7.69 2.73
CA ARG A 85 -9.86 -9.16 2.59
C ARG A 85 -8.41 -9.60 2.75
N HIS A 86 -7.48 -8.85 2.20
CA HIS A 86 -6.05 -9.14 2.29
C HIS A 86 -5.55 -8.99 3.74
N ILE A 87 -5.95 -7.94 4.45
CA ILE A 87 -5.62 -7.74 5.87
C ILE A 87 -6.15 -8.90 6.73
N LEU A 88 -7.41 -9.29 6.53
CA LEU A 88 -8.01 -10.40 7.25
C LEU A 88 -7.29 -11.73 6.97
N PHE A 89 -6.92 -11.97 5.72
CA PHE A 89 -6.14 -13.14 5.33
C PHE A 89 -4.78 -13.17 6.01
N ILE A 90 -4.02 -12.06 5.97
CA ILE A 90 -2.71 -11.97 6.62
C ILE A 90 -2.83 -12.14 8.13
N ASN A 91 -3.83 -11.51 8.75
CA ASN A 91 -4.08 -11.67 10.18
C ASN A 91 -4.34 -13.14 10.55
N LYS A 92 -5.11 -13.86 9.75
CA LYS A 92 -5.33 -15.31 9.94
C LYS A 92 -4.02 -16.08 9.81
N VAL A 93 -3.24 -15.85 8.75
CA VAL A 93 -1.96 -16.54 8.54
C VAL A 93 -1.00 -16.29 9.71
N LEU A 94 -0.92 -15.03 10.18
CA LEU A 94 -0.04 -14.68 11.30
C LEU A 94 -0.54 -15.23 12.64
N SER A 95 -1.85 -15.38 12.83
CA SER A 95 -2.43 -15.96 14.06
C SER A 95 -2.10 -17.46 14.21
N ASP A 96 -1.94 -18.15 13.10
CA ASP A 96 -1.60 -19.58 13.09
C ASP A 96 -0.10 -19.83 13.36
N VAL A 97 0.71 -18.77 13.36
CA VAL A 97 2.17 -18.85 13.56
C VAL A 97 2.50 -18.34 14.97
N ASN A 98 2.87 -19.27 15.86
CA ASN A 98 3.32 -18.94 17.20
C ASN A 98 4.67 -18.21 17.14
N SER A 99 4.69 -16.93 17.51
CA SER A 99 5.86 -16.07 17.76
C SER A 99 7.06 -16.30 16.81
N VAL A 100 6.92 -15.89 15.56
CA VAL A 100 8.06 -15.81 14.63
C VAL A 100 8.56 -14.38 14.62
N GLU A 101 9.83 -14.20 14.96
CA GLU A 101 10.52 -12.94 14.71
C GLU A 101 10.79 -12.83 13.21
N VAL A 102 10.39 -11.71 12.61
CA VAL A 102 10.57 -11.44 11.18
C VAL A 102 11.44 -10.21 11.03
N GLU A 103 12.50 -10.33 10.26
CA GLU A 103 13.31 -9.18 9.88
C GLU A 103 12.53 -8.31 8.88
N ILE A 104 12.43 -7.02 9.20
CA ILE A 104 11.77 -6.00 8.39
C ILE A 104 12.70 -4.78 8.35
N SER A 105 12.85 -4.15 7.18
CA SER A 105 13.67 -2.96 7.03
C SER A 105 13.17 -1.80 7.90
N SER A 106 14.11 -1.02 8.41
CA SER A 106 13.82 0.12 9.31
C SER A 106 12.85 1.13 8.70
N GLU A 107 12.95 1.35 7.40
CA GLU A 107 12.10 2.26 6.65
C GLU A 107 10.63 1.79 6.64
N VAL A 108 10.41 0.50 6.46
CA VAL A 108 9.06 -0.09 6.49
C VAL A 108 8.49 -0.06 7.90
N VAL A 109 9.31 -0.29 8.92
CA VAL A 109 8.89 -0.16 10.32
C VAL A 109 8.49 1.27 10.66
N LEU A 110 9.25 2.27 10.20
CA LEU A 110 8.91 3.69 10.38
C LEU A 110 7.61 4.04 9.69
N TRP A 111 7.43 3.59 8.45
CA TRP A 111 6.19 3.80 7.69
C TRP A 111 4.99 3.15 8.38
N PHE A 112 5.12 1.91 8.81
CA PHE A 112 4.07 1.22 9.57
C PHE A 112 3.67 2.00 10.84
N LYS A 113 4.65 2.44 11.64
CA LYS A 113 4.40 3.22 12.86
C LYS A 113 3.68 4.55 12.56
N ALA A 114 4.06 5.22 11.47
CA ALA A 114 3.43 6.47 11.06
C ALA A 114 1.95 6.25 10.67
N ILE A 115 1.67 5.26 9.83
CA ILE A 115 0.30 4.91 9.44
C ILE A 115 -0.53 4.48 10.64
N ARG A 116 0.01 3.61 11.50
CA ARG A 116 -0.65 3.18 12.73
C ARG A 116 -0.99 4.36 13.63
N GLY A 117 -0.06 5.28 13.85
CA GLY A 117 -0.29 6.46 14.67
C GLY A 117 -1.39 7.37 14.11
N ILE A 118 -1.50 7.50 12.78
CA ILE A 118 -2.59 8.23 12.14
C ILE A 118 -3.93 7.54 12.46
N PHE A 119 -4.05 6.25 12.23
CA PHE A 119 -5.29 5.52 12.49
C PHE A 119 -5.69 5.55 13.98
N GLU A 120 -4.74 5.40 14.90
CA GLU A 120 -5.00 5.49 16.34
C GLU A 120 -5.50 6.88 16.75
N ASN A 121 -4.90 7.95 16.23
CA ASN A 121 -5.29 9.32 16.54
C ASN A 121 -6.65 9.73 15.97
N TYR A 122 -7.05 9.13 14.84
CA TYR A 122 -8.30 9.47 14.15
C TYR A 122 -9.37 8.37 14.25
N SER A 123 -9.18 7.35 15.09
CA SER A 123 -10.13 6.23 15.23
C SER A 123 -11.55 6.70 15.56
N SER A 124 -11.69 7.67 16.46
CA SER A 124 -13.00 8.22 16.84
C SER A 124 -13.75 8.90 15.68
N TYR A 125 -13.03 9.52 14.75
CA TYR A 125 -13.63 10.12 13.56
C TYR A 125 -14.05 9.06 12.55
N ILE A 126 -13.26 8.00 12.40
CA ILE A 126 -13.57 6.88 11.52
C ILE A 126 -14.80 6.12 12.03
N ASP A 127 -14.90 5.89 13.34
CA ASP A 127 -16.06 5.23 13.94
C ASP A 127 -17.35 6.07 13.80
N LEU A 128 -17.26 7.39 13.92
CA LEU A 128 -18.40 8.29 13.72
C LEU A 128 -18.89 8.28 12.27
N SER A 129 -17.99 8.19 11.30
CA SER A 129 -18.35 8.14 9.89
C SER A 129 -19.07 6.84 9.54
N LEU A 130 -18.67 5.71 10.12
CA LEU A 130 -19.35 4.42 9.94
C LEU A 130 -20.77 4.42 10.49
N ILE A 131 -21.05 5.18 11.57
CA ILE A 131 -22.40 5.32 12.14
C ILE A 131 -23.33 6.09 11.17
N HIS A 132 -22.82 7.13 10.52
CA HIS A 132 -23.62 7.92 9.55
C HIS A 132 -23.98 7.13 8.28
N ILE A 133 -23.18 6.15 7.88
CA ILE A 133 -23.50 5.28 6.73
C ILE A 133 -24.61 4.26 7.08
N SER A 134 -24.76 3.91 8.36
CA SER A 134 -25.74 2.93 8.81
C SER A 134 -27.14 3.50 9.10
N GLU A 135 -27.32 4.81 9.16
CA GLU A 135 -28.62 5.43 9.33
C GLU A 135 -29.30 5.65 7.96
N PRO A 136 -30.39 4.93 7.65
CA PRO A 136 -31.16 5.23 6.46
C PRO A 136 -31.77 6.63 6.61
N THR A 137 -31.39 7.52 5.73
CA THR A 137 -32.09 8.82 5.58
C THR A 137 -33.57 8.55 5.37
N ARG A 138 -34.38 8.87 6.38
CA ARG A 138 -35.85 8.88 6.31
C ARG A 138 -36.34 10.07 5.49
#